data_c4dd746a077db4f6dd96a73498cbe2a6
#
_entry.id   c4dd746a077db4f6dd96a73498cbe2a6
#
_cell.length_a   1.000
_cell.length_b   1.000
_cell.length_c   1.000
_cell.angle_alpha   90.00
_cell.angle_beta   90.00
_cell.angle_gamma   90.00
#
_symmetry.space_group_name_H-M   'P 1'
#
loop_
_entity.id
_entity.type
_entity.pdbx_description
1 polymer ?
#
loop_
_entity_poly.entity_id
_entity_poly.type
_entity_poly.pdbx_seq_one_letter_code
_entity_poly.pdbx_strand_id
1 'polypeptide(L)'
;YIVNKLENYEAMVLSCIDPRFQDLVHKETVKKGLTNKYSACTIAGACIGVVAPSFKKWHQTFWENLDISVQLHNIKKVIVINHRDCGGAVAAYGQEKFTNKEIETETHKSALIEFKKQLKIKHPKLEAELYLMDFDGSVISFD
;
A
#
# COMPACT_ATOMS: atom_id res chain seq x y z
N TYR A 1 30.53 -14.18 -8.30
CA TYR A 1 30.17 -13.06 -7.42
C TYR A 1 28.74 -13.21 -6.91
N ILE A 2 28.44 -12.52 -5.84
CA ILE A 2 27.15 -12.64 -5.18
C ILE A 2 26.25 -11.53 -5.66
N VAL A 3 25.13 -11.88 -6.28
CA VAL A 3 24.14 -10.93 -6.74
C VAL A 3 22.97 -10.77 -5.79
N ASN A 4 22.66 -11.81 -5.03
CA ASN A 4 21.55 -11.79 -4.07
C ASN A 4 21.99 -12.41 -2.75
N LYS A 5 21.92 -11.64 -1.70
CA LYS A 5 22.03 -12.15 -0.34
C LYS A 5 20.64 -12.17 0.28
N LEU A 6 20.34 -13.23 1.01
CA LEU A 6 19.18 -13.24 1.89
C LEU A 6 19.50 -12.32 3.07
N GLU A 7 18.79 -11.21 3.16
CA GLU A 7 18.98 -10.23 4.20
C GLU A 7 17.66 -9.92 4.89
N ASN A 8 17.77 -9.34 6.08
CA ASN A 8 16.60 -8.92 6.84
C ASN A 8 16.31 -7.45 6.52
N TYR A 9 15.24 -7.21 5.80
CA TYR A 9 14.74 -5.87 5.54
C TYR A 9 13.48 -5.62 6.37
N GLU A 10 12.89 -4.43 6.28
CA GLU A 10 11.84 -4.05 7.20
C GLU A 10 10.45 -4.26 6.65
N ALA A 11 10.22 -3.89 5.38
CA ALA A 11 8.85 -3.76 4.90
C ALA A 11 8.73 -3.90 3.38
N MET A 12 7.50 -4.09 2.93
CA MET A 12 7.06 -3.67 1.61
C MET A 12 6.20 -2.43 1.77
N VAL A 13 6.44 -1.42 0.94
CA VAL A 13 5.61 -0.21 0.90
C VAL A 13 4.75 -0.26 -0.36
N LEU A 14 3.44 -0.26 -0.17
CA LEU A 14 2.45 -0.25 -1.25
C LEU A 14 1.84 1.14 -1.35
N SER A 15 1.98 1.77 -2.50
CA SER A 15 1.45 3.12 -2.74
C SER A 15 0.89 3.24 -4.15
N CYS A 16 0.27 4.39 -4.45
CA CYS A 16 -0.36 4.65 -5.74
C CYS A 16 0.67 5.15 -6.77
N ILE A 17 0.34 4.96 -8.03
CA ILE A 17 1.16 5.48 -9.15
C ILE A 17 1.03 7.00 -9.34
N ASP A 18 0.12 7.67 -8.64
CA ASP A 18 -0.16 9.11 -8.82
C ASP A 18 1.12 9.94 -8.69
N PRO A 19 1.51 10.69 -9.73
CA PRO A 19 2.76 11.44 -9.71
C PRO A 19 2.82 12.54 -8.64
N ARG A 20 1.68 13.02 -8.17
CA ARG A 20 1.61 14.07 -7.14
C ARG A 20 2.07 13.58 -5.76
N PHE A 21 2.08 12.27 -5.54
CA PHE A 21 2.37 11.69 -4.24
C PHE A 21 3.71 10.95 -4.16
N GLN A 22 4.45 10.81 -5.27
CA GLN A 22 5.71 10.04 -5.24
C GLN A 22 6.74 10.64 -4.29
N ASP A 23 6.96 11.95 -4.34
CA ASP A 23 7.89 12.62 -3.44
C ASP A 23 7.40 12.58 -1.98
N LEU A 24 6.09 12.77 -1.77
CA LEU A 24 5.51 12.73 -0.42
C LEU A 24 5.63 11.34 0.20
N VAL A 25 5.40 10.29 -0.58
CA VAL A 25 5.59 8.91 -0.12
C VAL A 25 7.05 8.65 0.21
N HIS A 26 7.97 9.11 -0.63
CA HIS A 26 9.41 8.97 -0.39
C HIS A 26 9.80 9.67 0.92
N LYS A 27 9.36 10.90 1.14
CA LYS A 27 9.62 11.63 2.39
C LYS A 27 9.09 10.88 3.61
N GLU A 28 7.92 10.26 3.49
CA GLU A 28 7.36 9.47 4.57
C GLU A 28 8.22 8.23 4.88
N THR A 29 8.73 7.55 3.87
CA THR A 29 9.62 6.40 4.07
C THR A 29 10.94 6.81 4.71
N VAL A 30 11.50 7.95 4.33
CA VAL A 30 12.72 8.50 4.96
C VAL A 30 12.44 8.82 6.44
N LYS A 31 11.31 9.47 6.72
CA LYS A 31 10.90 9.81 8.08
C LYS A 31 10.76 8.56 8.96
N LYS A 32 10.30 7.46 8.38
CA LYS A 32 10.18 6.17 9.10
C LYS A 32 11.50 5.42 9.24
N GLY A 33 12.59 5.95 8.71
CA GLY A 33 13.90 5.30 8.77
C GLY A 33 14.04 4.10 7.84
N LEU A 34 13.30 4.09 6.73
CA LEU A 34 13.23 2.93 5.83
C LEU A 34 14.18 3.00 4.64
N THR A 35 15.06 3.99 4.57
CA THR A 35 16.00 4.13 3.44
C THR A 35 16.79 2.83 3.23
N ASN A 36 16.70 2.27 2.02
CA ASN A 36 17.34 1.00 1.64
C ASN A 36 16.84 -0.22 2.44
N LYS A 37 15.69 -0.13 3.06
CA LYS A 37 15.17 -1.21 3.94
C LYS A 37 13.79 -1.71 3.54
N TYR A 38 13.26 -1.31 2.40
CA TYR A 38 11.93 -1.74 1.98
C TYR A 38 11.88 -2.09 0.49
N SER A 39 10.98 -3.02 0.17
CA SER A 39 10.56 -3.27 -1.21
C SER A 39 9.45 -2.29 -1.57
N ALA A 40 9.46 -1.78 -2.80
CA ALA A 40 8.45 -0.85 -3.26
C ALA A 40 7.49 -1.53 -4.23
N CYS A 41 6.20 -1.29 -4.03
CA CYS A 41 5.17 -1.69 -4.98
C CYS A 41 4.24 -0.50 -5.21
N THR A 42 4.17 -0.03 -6.46
CA THR A 42 3.24 1.03 -6.84
C THR A 42 2.21 0.47 -7.81
N ILE A 43 0.94 0.70 -7.52
CA ILE A 43 -0.18 0.26 -8.33
C ILE A 43 -1.29 1.30 -8.22
N ALA A 44 -2.07 1.50 -9.30
CA ALA A 44 -3.16 2.47 -9.28
C ALA A 44 -4.14 2.15 -8.15
N GLY A 45 -4.43 3.15 -7.32
CA GLY A 45 -5.30 3.00 -6.15
C GLY A 45 -4.62 2.43 -4.92
N ALA A 46 -3.32 2.15 -4.96
CA ALA A 46 -2.60 1.49 -3.87
C ALA A 46 -3.31 0.21 -3.44
N CYS A 47 -3.76 0.06 -2.17
CA CYS A 47 -4.43 -1.17 -1.77
C CYS A 47 -5.76 -1.40 -2.49
N ILE A 48 -6.42 -0.37 -2.99
CA ILE A 48 -7.64 -0.52 -3.78
C ILE A 48 -7.35 -1.32 -5.05
N GLY A 49 -6.17 -1.13 -5.65
CA GLY A 49 -5.71 -1.94 -6.78
C GLY A 49 -5.52 -3.42 -6.43
N VAL A 50 -5.41 -3.74 -5.16
CA VAL A 50 -5.17 -5.11 -4.66
C VAL A 50 -6.46 -5.78 -4.18
N VAL A 51 -7.47 -5.00 -3.74
CA VAL A 51 -8.69 -5.57 -3.17
C VAL A 51 -9.95 -5.33 -4.01
N ALA A 52 -9.97 -4.30 -4.87
CA ALA A 52 -11.16 -3.96 -5.63
C ALA A 52 -11.47 -5.03 -6.70
N PRO A 53 -12.73 -5.50 -6.79
CA PRO A 53 -13.11 -6.48 -7.83
C PRO A 53 -12.82 -6.01 -9.26
N SER A 54 -12.93 -4.71 -9.52
CA SER A 54 -12.65 -4.11 -10.83
C SER A 54 -11.21 -4.34 -11.29
N PHE A 55 -10.29 -4.51 -10.34
CA PHE A 55 -8.86 -4.70 -10.61
C PHE A 55 -8.38 -6.10 -10.30
N LYS A 56 -9.28 -7.06 -10.38
CA LYS A 56 -8.99 -8.47 -10.07
C LYS A 56 -7.75 -9.01 -10.77
N LYS A 57 -7.49 -8.55 -12.01
CA LYS A 57 -6.33 -9.00 -12.80
C LYS A 57 -4.99 -8.65 -12.16
N TRP A 58 -4.96 -7.64 -11.28
CA TRP A 58 -3.71 -7.19 -10.65
C TRP A 58 -3.43 -7.88 -9.33
N HIS A 59 -4.44 -8.49 -8.71
CA HIS A 59 -4.33 -9.00 -7.34
C HIS A 59 -3.23 -10.05 -7.21
N GLN A 60 -3.21 -11.04 -8.09
CA GLN A 60 -2.22 -12.12 -8.04
C GLN A 60 -0.80 -11.58 -8.19
N THR A 61 -0.57 -10.62 -9.08
CA THR A 61 0.75 -10.03 -9.28
C THR A 61 1.27 -9.39 -8.02
N PHE A 62 0.42 -8.64 -7.30
CA PHE A 62 0.83 -8.06 -6.03
C PHE A 62 1.22 -9.14 -5.01
N TRP A 63 0.35 -10.13 -4.81
CA TRP A 63 0.62 -11.17 -3.81
C TRP A 63 1.86 -11.98 -4.13
N GLU A 64 2.13 -12.27 -5.39
CA GLU A 64 3.34 -12.96 -5.81
C GLU A 64 4.60 -12.12 -5.54
N ASN A 65 4.55 -10.81 -5.79
CA ASN A 65 5.65 -9.92 -5.46
C ASN A 65 5.89 -9.84 -3.96
N LEU A 66 4.81 -9.82 -3.18
CA LEU A 66 4.92 -9.85 -1.72
C LEU A 66 5.56 -11.15 -1.25
N ASP A 67 5.14 -12.28 -1.82
CA ASP A 67 5.72 -13.59 -1.49
C ASP A 67 7.24 -13.59 -1.73
N ILE A 68 7.69 -13.00 -2.84
CA ILE A 68 9.12 -12.89 -3.15
C ILE A 68 9.83 -12.00 -2.14
N SER A 69 9.23 -10.86 -1.77
CA SER A 69 9.82 -9.97 -0.77
C SER A 69 9.95 -10.66 0.59
N VAL A 70 8.93 -11.42 0.99
CA VAL A 70 8.99 -12.20 2.24
C VAL A 70 10.11 -13.23 2.15
N GLN A 71 10.20 -13.96 1.04
CA GLN A 71 11.15 -15.04 0.87
C GLN A 71 12.60 -14.57 0.79
N LEU A 72 12.86 -13.52 0.00
CA LEU A 72 14.22 -13.03 -0.22
C LEU A 72 14.67 -12.01 0.81
N HIS A 73 13.76 -11.17 1.29
CA HIS A 73 14.09 -10.02 2.12
C HIS A 73 13.67 -10.19 3.57
N ASN A 74 12.93 -11.25 3.88
CA ASN A 74 12.47 -11.53 5.24
C ASN A 74 11.84 -10.30 5.91
N ILE A 75 10.98 -9.61 5.19
CA ILE A 75 10.31 -8.41 5.67
C ILE A 75 9.37 -8.73 6.83
N LYS A 76 9.06 -7.74 7.65
CA LYS A 76 8.26 -7.89 8.87
C LYS A 76 6.86 -7.34 8.74
N LYS A 77 6.65 -6.42 7.79
CA LYS A 77 5.38 -5.72 7.66
C LYS A 77 5.15 -5.22 6.24
N VAL A 78 3.89 -4.92 5.96
CA VAL A 78 3.49 -4.18 4.76
C VAL A 78 2.95 -2.82 5.22
N ILE A 79 3.50 -1.77 4.65
CA ILE A 79 3.05 -0.39 4.89
C ILE A 79 2.25 0.02 3.67
N VAL A 80 0.97 0.37 3.87
CA VAL A 80 0.07 0.76 2.80
C VAL A 80 -0.22 2.24 2.91
N ILE A 81 0.04 2.98 1.84
CA ILE A 81 -0.20 4.42 1.79
C ILE A 81 -1.14 4.73 0.62
N ASN A 82 -2.43 4.77 0.92
CA ASN A 82 -3.44 5.30 0.02
C ASN A 82 -3.39 6.84 0.08
N HIS A 83 -3.99 7.51 -0.86
CA HIS A 83 -4.00 8.98 -0.85
C HIS A 83 -5.36 9.56 -1.26
N ARG A 84 -5.59 10.80 -0.88
CA ARG A 84 -6.79 11.53 -1.25
C ARG A 84 -6.78 11.90 -2.72
N ASP A 85 -7.94 12.11 -3.27
CA ASP A 85 -8.16 12.47 -4.68
C ASP A 85 -7.53 11.44 -5.62
N CYS A 86 -7.81 10.17 -5.37
CA CYS A 86 -7.22 9.06 -6.12
C CYS A 86 -8.09 8.67 -7.31
N GLY A 87 -7.58 8.90 -8.51
CA GLY A 87 -8.27 8.53 -9.75
C GLY A 87 -8.47 7.02 -9.89
N GLY A 88 -7.50 6.22 -9.44
CA GLY A 88 -7.63 4.76 -9.43
C GLY A 88 -8.75 4.29 -8.52
N ALA A 89 -8.93 4.93 -7.38
CA ALA A 89 -10.02 4.62 -6.45
C ALA A 89 -11.39 4.95 -7.07
N VAL A 90 -11.49 6.10 -7.71
CA VAL A 90 -12.72 6.49 -8.44
C VAL A 90 -13.01 5.49 -9.56
N ALA A 91 -12.01 5.09 -10.32
CA ALA A 91 -12.18 4.08 -11.38
C ALA A 91 -12.70 2.75 -10.83
N ALA A 92 -12.28 2.38 -9.62
CA ALA A 92 -12.70 1.13 -9.00
C ALA A 92 -14.12 1.17 -8.45
N TYR A 93 -14.48 2.27 -7.76
CA TYR A 93 -15.70 2.32 -6.93
C TYR A 93 -16.74 3.33 -7.39
N GLY A 94 -16.40 4.22 -8.33
CA GLY A 94 -17.31 5.28 -8.80
C GLY A 94 -17.16 6.57 -8.03
N GLN A 95 -17.51 7.67 -8.69
CA GLN A 95 -17.35 9.03 -8.15
C GLN A 95 -18.19 9.27 -6.88
N GLU A 96 -19.34 8.63 -6.74
CA GLU A 96 -20.23 8.79 -5.59
C GLU A 96 -19.61 8.36 -4.26
N LYS A 97 -18.56 7.54 -4.30
CA LYS A 97 -17.83 7.12 -3.09
C LYS A 97 -16.76 8.13 -2.64
N PHE A 98 -16.67 9.26 -3.35
CA PHE A 98 -15.63 10.27 -3.12
C PHE A 98 -16.18 11.70 -3.17
N THR A 99 -17.48 11.88 -2.89
CA THR A 99 -18.16 13.17 -3.04
C THR A 99 -17.78 14.19 -1.97
N ASN A 100 -17.31 13.72 -0.82
CA ASN A 100 -16.79 14.60 0.23
C ASN A 100 -15.69 13.87 1.00
N LYS A 101 -15.01 14.62 1.86
CA LYS A 101 -13.84 14.13 2.60
C LYS A 101 -14.16 12.96 3.52
N GLU A 102 -15.33 12.99 4.14
CA GLU A 102 -15.77 11.95 5.09
C GLU A 102 -16.05 10.64 4.35
N ILE A 103 -16.78 10.69 3.24
CA ILE A 103 -17.10 9.52 2.42
C ILE A 103 -15.81 8.95 1.82
N GLU A 104 -14.93 9.81 1.33
CA GLU A 104 -13.62 9.39 0.81
C GLU A 104 -12.82 8.64 1.88
N THR A 105 -12.75 9.19 3.09
CA THR A 105 -12.04 8.57 4.20
C THR A 105 -12.60 7.19 4.53
N GLU A 106 -13.93 7.06 4.61
CA GLU A 106 -14.57 5.77 4.90
C GLU A 106 -14.36 4.75 3.77
N THR A 107 -14.37 5.20 2.53
CA THR A 107 -14.12 4.32 1.38
C THR A 107 -12.69 3.76 1.41
N HIS A 108 -11.70 4.60 1.67
CA HIS A 108 -10.32 4.15 1.83
C HIS A 108 -10.15 3.25 3.05
N LYS A 109 -10.76 3.62 4.17
CA LYS A 109 -10.69 2.82 5.40
C LYS A 109 -11.20 1.41 5.17
N SER A 110 -12.34 1.26 4.49
CA SER A 110 -12.90 -0.06 4.19
C SER A 110 -11.96 -0.90 3.35
N ALA A 111 -11.33 -0.31 2.34
CA ALA A 111 -10.37 -1.01 1.49
C ALA A 111 -9.10 -1.39 2.24
N LEU A 112 -8.60 -0.50 3.09
CA LEU A 112 -7.41 -0.75 3.91
C LEU A 112 -7.65 -1.90 4.90
N ILE A 113 -8.81 -1.92 5.54
CA ILE A 113 -9.18 -2.99 6.47
C ILE A 113 -9.34 -4.32 5.72
N GLU A 114 -9.94 -4.32 4.53
CA GLU A 114 -10.04 -5.52 3.71
C GLU A 114 -8.65 -6.03 3.31
N PHE A 115 -7.74 -5.15 2.93
CA PHE A 115 -6.36 -5.51 2.64
C PHE A 115 -5.70 -6.20 3.84
N LYS A 116 -5.80 -5.60 5.02
CA LYS A 116 -5.22 -6.16 6.25
C LYS A 116 -5.77 -7.54 6.54
N LYS A 117 -7.08 -7.73 6.32
CA LYS A 117 -7.74 -9.02 6.52
C LYS A 117 -7.17 -10.09 5.59
N GLN A 118 -7.00 -9.76 4.29
CA GLN A 118 -6.41 -10.68 3.32
C GLN A 118 -4.95 -10.98 3.64
N LEU A 119 -4.20 -9.96 4.04
CA LEU A 119 -2.79 -10.12 4.43
C LEU A 119 -2.65 -11.09 5.59
N LYS A 120 -3.50 -10.97 6.60
CA LYS A 120 -3.47 -11.84 7.77
C LYS A 120 -3.72 -13.31 7.41
N ILE A 121 -4.57 -13.56 6.43
CA ILE A 121 -4.84 -14.91 5.95
C ILE A 121 -3.63 -15.47 5.18
N LYS A 122 -3.04 -14.67 4.30
CA LYS A 122 -1.94 -15.12 3.42
C LYS A 122 -0.58 -15.13 4.11
N HIS A 123 -0.34 -14.18 5.00
CA HIS A 123 0.93 -14.00 5.71
C HIS A 123 0.65 -13.60 7.16
N PRO A 124 0.24 -14.56 8.01
CA PRO A 124 -0.18 -14.24 9.38
C PRO A 124 0.93 -13.64 10.25
N LYS A 125 2.20 -13.79 9.86
CA LYS A 125 3.33 -13.22 10.60
C LYS A 125 3.63 -11.76 10.22
N LEU A 126 3.09 -11.27 9.10
CA LEU A 126 3.32 -9.89 8.69
C LEU A 126 2.35 -8.95 9.39
N GLU A 127 2.88 -7.84 9.87
CA GLU A 127 2.07 -6.74 10.37
C GLU A 127 1.64 -5.83 9.22
N ALA A 128 0.57 -5.07 9.42
CA ALA A 128 0.09 -4.07 8.47
C ALA A 128 0.08 -2.70 9.14
N GLU A 129 0.62 -1.70 8.44
CA GLU A 129 0.42 -0.29 8.78
C GLU A 129 -0.40 0.33 7.66
N LEU A 130 -1.51 0.97 7.99
CA LEU A 130 -2.50 1.44 7.03
C LEU A 130 -2.64 2.96 7.12
N TYR A 131 -2.39 3.66 6.02
CA TYR A 131 -2.38 5.12 5.99
C TYR A 131 -3.18 5.67 4.83
N LEU A 132 -3.77 6.83 5.05
CA LEU A 132 -4.36 7.68 4.02
C LEU A 132 -3.62 9.03 4.05
N MET A 133 -2.96 9.37 2.94
CA MET A 133 -2.11 10.56 2.82
C MET A 133 -2.84 11.71 2.16
N ASP A 134 -2.65 12.90 2.68
CA ASP A 134 -3.15 14.15 2.10
C ASP A 134 -2.05 14.89 1.32
N PHE A 135 -2.43 15.93 0.59
CA PHE A 135 -1.53 16.70 -0.26
C PHE A 135 -0.41 17.44 0.49
N ASP A 136 -0.55 17.65 1.78
CA ASP A 136 0.51 18.23 2.61
C ASP A 136 1.49 17.17 3.14
N GLY A 137 1.30 15.91 2.77
CA GLY A 137 2.13 14.80 3.23
C GLY A 137 1.69 14.21 4.56
N SER A 138 0.71 14.82 5.23
CA SER A 138 0.18 14.25 6.47
C SER A 138 -0.57 12.95 6.20
N VAL A 139 -0.57 12.05 7.18
CA VAL A 139 -1.22 10.75 7.06
C VAL A 139 -2.18 10.53 8.22
N ILE A 140 -3.29 9.87 7.91
CA ILE A 140 -4.20 9.32 8.91
C ILE A 140 -3.87 7.83 9.01
N SER A 141 -3.70 7.33 10.23
CA SER A 141 -3.43 5.91 10.49
C SER A 141 -4.72 5.19 10.85
N PHE A 142 -4.89 4.00 10.31
CA PHE A 142 -6.00 3.10 10.65
C PHE A 142 -5.44 1.80 11.22
N ASP A 143 -5.93 1.40 12.36
CA ASP A 143 -5.49 0.15 13.01
C ASP A 143 -6.29 -1.06 12.59
#